data_2df41def3df9b945a5de96af930fbf9d
#
_entry.id   2df41def3df9b945a5de96af930fbf9d
#
_cell.length_a   1.000
_cell.length_b   1.000
_cell.length_c   1.000
_cell.angle_alpha   90.00
_cell.angle_beta   90.00
_cell.angle_gamma   90.00
#
_symmetry.space_group_name_H-M   'P 1'
#
loop_
_entity.id
_entity.type
_entity.pdbx_description
1 polymer ?
#
loop_
_entity_poly.entity_id
_entity_poly.type
_entity_poly.pdbx_seq_one_letter_code
_entity_poly.pdbx_strand_id
1 'polypeptide(L)'
;MKKIFSIFALILAASTFVACSNEEDDIFSQSAAERLNAASDLYSSRLTAQPNGWAMQLYPTTQNKAPYGTGYLVLMRFHPNHQVDVAMNNLLTNNVYQSDSSVWDVITDDGPVLSFDTHNSVMHKFSDPDDVPQTGTSNDANDETGTGIGGDFEYIIVDAPEDASYMMLKGKKRGTYNLLTPIEVGVDYESYLSEVNGFMADKFSSSYPNGALLILGDSIFHFDGASDGVPSIYGLDADEVTSARFNPFVITKRGNDFYLRFRDALTVGADSTEQEFKYDSIADKFYGVNDTTNAIAGYYKARFVGEQMNNGHRFQL
;
A
#
# COMPACT_ATOMS: atom_id res chain seq x y z
N MET A 1 55.70 -30.37 46.73
CA MET A 1 54.39 -29.74 46.64
C MET A 1 54.42 -28.35 46.00
N LYS A 2 55.38 -27.47 46.34
CA LYS A 2 55.42 -26.08 45.71
C LYS A 2 55.65 -26.06 44.19
N LYS A 3 56.40 -27.02 43.59
CA LYS A 3 56.68 -27.07 42.18
C LYS A 3 55.48 -27.55 41.32
N ILE A 4 54.61 -28.38 41.90
CA ILE A 4 53.41 -28.87 41.21
C ILE A 4 52.36 -27.80 41.16
N PHE A 5 52.24 -26.94 42.18
CA PHE A 5 51.33 -25.79 42.18
C PHE A 5 51.69 -24.71 41.12
N SER A 6 53.00 -24.50 40.91
CA SER A 6 53.46 -23.55 39.89
C SER A 6 53.18 -24.00 38.45
N ILE A 7 53.24 -25.33 38.21
CA ILE A 7 52.92 -25.88 36.89
C ILE A 7 51.41 -25.82 36.62
N PHE A 8 50.59 -26.08 37.62
CA PHE A 8 49.13 -25.96 37.50
C PHE A 8 48.69 -24.50 37.29
N ALA A 9 49.30 -23.54 37.96
CA ALA A 9 49.03 -22.12 37.76
C ALA A 9 49.44 -21.62 36.36
N LEU A 10 50.52 -22.17 35.79
CA LEU A 10 51.01 -21.84 34.45
C LEU A 10 50.10 -22.41 33.37
N ILE A 11 49.53 -23.62 33.55
CA ILE A 11 48.59 -24.25 32.64
C ILE A 11 47.23 -23.52 32.70
N LEU A 12 46.79 -23.08 33.87
CA LEU A 12 45.55 -22.32 34.01
C LEU A 12 45.65 -20.91 33.35
N ALA A 13 46.82 -20.27 33.42
CA ALA A 13 47.06 -18.98 32.78
C ALA A 13 47.18 -19.10 31.25
N ALA A 14 47.64 -20.26 30.72
CA ALA A 14 47.71 -20.48 29.27
C ALA A 14 46.33 -20.79 28.64
N SER A 15 45.39 -21.31 29.43
CA SER A 15 44.02 -21.61 28.92
C SER A 15 43.11 -20.39 28.85
N THR A 16 43.49 -19.24 29.43
CA THR A 16 42.68 -18.00 29.31
C THR A 16 42.97 -17.15 28.09
N PHE A 17 43.97 -17.50 27.29
CA PHE A 17 44.26 -16.77 26.03
C PHE A 17 43.70 -17.42 24.77
N VAL A 18 42.97 -18.54 24.85
CA VAL A 18 42.36 -19.22 23.71
C VAL A 18 40.86 -18.90 23.58
N ALA A 19 40.33 -18.02 24.41
CA ALA A 19 38.89 -17.77 24.47
C ALA A 19 38.46 -16.45 23.79
N CYS A 20 39.13 -16.03 22.72
CA CYS A 20 38.60 -14.93 21.84
C CYS A 20 39.23 -14.99 20.45
N SER A 21 39.17 -16.13 19.80
CA SER A 21 39.12 -16.17 18.35
C SER A 21 37.78 -16.83 17.98
N ASN A 22 36.70 -16.09 18.19
CA ASN A 22 35.55 -16.30 17.35
C ASN A 22 35.97 -15.81 15.93
N GLU A 23 36.67 -16.66 15.22
CA GLU A 23 36.49 -16.70 13.76
C GLU A 23 35.10 -17.30 13.57
N GLU A 24 34.07 -16.47 13.80
CA GLU A 24 32.82 -16.65 13.06
C GLU A 24 33.26 -16.57 11.60
N ASP A 25 33.20 -17.69 10.90
CA ASP A 25 33.33 -17.72 9.45
C ASP A 25 32.35 -16.63 8.97
N ASP A 26 32.88 -15.50 8.54
CA ASP A 26 32.09 -14.40 7.98
C ASP A 26 31.37 -14.97 6.74
N ILE A 27 30.13 -15.42 6.96
CA ILE A 27 29.25 -15.91 5.89
C ILE A 27 29.11 -14.84 4.80
N PHE A 28 29.39 -13.59 5.15
CA PHE A 28 29.31 -12.44 4.28
C PHE A 28 30.67 -11.75 4.16
N SER A 29 31.05 -11.42 2.92
CA SER A 29 32.29 -10.67 2.61
C SER A 29 32.27 -9.21 3.11
N GLN A 30 31.14 -8.71 3.60
CA GLN A 30 30.91 -7.35 4.08
C GLN A 30 30.30 -7.37 5.47
N SER A 31 30.65 -6.39 6.30
CA SER A 31 30.02 -6.18 7.59
C SER A 31 28.53 -5.84 7.46
N ALA A 32 27.76 -6.02 8.52
CA ALA A 32 26.33 -5.66 8.52
C ALA A 32 26.11 -4.17 8.19
N ALA A 33 26.97 -3.29 8.72
CA ALA A 33 26.89 -1.86 8.43
C ALA A 33 27.17 -1.51 6.96
N GLU A 34 28.16 -2.15 6.35
CA GLU A 34 28.47 -1.96 4.91
C GLU A 34 27.32 -2.44 4.03
N ARG A 35 26.70 -3.57 4.35
CA ARG A 35 25.53 -4.08 3.61
C ARG A 35 24.32 -3.16 3.73
N LEU A 36 24.06 -2.61 4.92
CA LEU A 36 22.97 -1.66 5.14
C LEU A 36 23.20 -0.35 4.37
N ASN A 37 24.41 0.19 4.39
CA ASN A 37 24.74 1.39 3.63
C ASN A 37 24.61 1.14 2.12
N ALA A 38 25.12 0.01 1.63
CA ALA A 38 24.97 -0.35 0.23
C ALA A 38 23.48 -0.54 -0.18
N ALA A 39 22.65 -1.05 0.71
CA ALA A 39 21.21 -1.16 0.48
C ALA A 39 20.54 0.23 0.45
N SER A 40 20.92 1.14 1.36
CA SER A 40 20.45 2.52 1.35
C SER A 40 20.77 3.23 0.04
N ASP A 41 22.03 3.17 -0.41
CA ASP A 41 22.47 3.76 -1.68
C ASP A 41 21.71 3.16 -2.89
N LEU A 42 21.54 1.82 -2.88
CA LEU A 42 20.83 1.11 -3.93
C LEU A 42 19.37 1.57 -4.03
N TYR A 43 18.66 1.62 -2.92
CA TYR A 43 17.25 1.99 -2.93
C TYR A 43 17.03 3.47 -3.18
N SER A 44 17.95 4.34 -2.72
CA SER A 44 17.95 5.76 -3.08
C SER A 44 18.09 5.93 -4.59
N SER A 45 18.98 5.16 -5.22
CA SER A 45 19.14 5.19 -6.68
C SER A 45 17.89 4.69 -7.42
N ARG A 46 17.19 3.67 -6.90
CA ARG A 46 15.94 3.16 -7.49
C ARG A 46 14.77 4.13 -7.34
N LEU A 47 14.65 4.79 -6.19
CA LEU A 47 13.63 5.83 -5.97
C LEU A 47 13.79 7.00 -6.97
N THR A 48 15.02 7.42 -7.20
CA THR A 48 15.35 8.53 -8.13
C THR A 48 15.42 8.10 -9.60
N ALA A 49 15.40 6.80 -9.92
CA ALA A 49 15.48 6.28 -11.29
C ALA A 49 14.25 6.63 -12.14
N GLN A 50 13.10 6.91 -11.52
CA GLN A 50 11.88 7.28 -12.22
C GLN A 50 11.79 8.80 -12.40
N PRO A 51 12.05 9.34 -13.59
CA PRO A 51 12.18 10.78 -13.79
C PRO A 51 10.88 11.56 -13.57
N ASN A 52 9.74 10.90 -13.70
CA ASN A 52 8.43 11.48 -13.41
C ASN A 52 7.85 10.98 -12.07
N GLY A 53 8.63 10.21 -11.30
CA GLY A 53 8.27 9.73 -9.98
C GLY A 53 7.29 8.55 -9.99
N TRP A 54 6.52 8.47 -8.91
CA TRP A 54 5.78 7.29 -8.51
C TRP A 54 4.34 7.61 -8.12
N ALA A 55 3.43 6.71 -8.44
CA ALA A 55 2.07 6.65 -7.92
C ALA A 55 2.05 5.67 -6.74
N MET A 56 1.96 6.20 -5.52
CA MET A 56 1.87 5.41 -4.29
C MET A 56 0.42 5.08 -3.97
N GLN A 57 0.15 3.81 -3.79
CA GLN A 57 -1.12 3.29 -3.29
C GLN A 57 -1.01 3.16 -1.77
N LEU A 58 -1.55 4.13 -1.04
CA LEU A 58 -1.45 4.24 0.41
C LEU A 58 -2.72 3.73 1.09
N TYR A 59 -2.55 2.91 2.12
CA TYR A 59 -3.65 2.31 2.88
C TYR A 59 -3.48 2.59 4.38
N PRO A 60 -3.98 3.73 4.89
CA PRO A 60 -3.95 4.04 6.31
C PRO A 60 -4.73 2.99 7.12
N THR A 61 -4.25 2.71 8.33
CA THR A 61 -4.89 1.76 9.23
C THR A 61 -4.82 2.21 10.67
N THR A 62 -5.82 1.82 11.46
CA THR A 62 -5.79 1.95 12.91
C THR A 62 -4.71 1.05 13.54
N GLN A 63 -4.44 1.19 14.84
CA GLN A 63 -3.51 0.32 15.56
C GLN A 63 -3.93 -1.15 15.48
N ASN A 64 -5.22 -1.44 15.41
CA ASN A 64 -5.75 -2.80 15.25
C ASN A 64 -5.73 -3.29 13.79
N LYS A 65 -5.06 -2.57 12.89
CA LYS A 65 -4.96 -2.87 11.45
C LYS A 65 -6.30 -2.85 10.71
N ALA A 66 -7.33 -2.26 11.30
CA ALA A 66 -8.56 -1.98 10.58
C ALA A 66 -8.31 -0.90 9.52
N PRO A 67 -8.92 -0.99 8.32
CA PRO A 67 -8.81 0.05 7.32
C PRO A 67 -9.37 1.38 7.84
N TYR A 68 -8.70 2.49 7.50
CA TYR A 68 -9.24 3.82 7.75
C TYR A 68 -9.68 4.43 6.41
N GLY A 69 -10.97 4.44 6.16
CA GLY A 69 -11.53 4.91 4.90
C GLY A 69 -11.15 4.03 3.71
N THR A 70 -11.12 4.62 2.54
CA THR A 70 -10.66 3.98 1.29
C THR A 70 -9.14 4.01 1.19
N GLY A 71 -8.57 3.42 0.14
CA GLY A 71 -7.17 3.64 -0.23
C GLY A 71 -6.97 5.04 -0.81
N TYR A 72 -5.76 5.55 -0.72
CA TYR A 72 -5.40 6.90 -1.17
C TYR A 72 -4.30 6.84 -2.21
N LEU A 73 -4.49 7.58 -3.30
CA LEU A 73 -3.48 7.78 -4.31
C LEU A 73 -2.66 9.02 -3.97
N VAL A 74 -1.34 8.82 -3.82
CA VAL A 74 -0.37 9.89 -3.56
C VAL A 74 0.70 9.83 -4.65
N LEU A 75 0.96 10.92 -5.34
CA LEU A 75 2.03 11.00 -6.33
C LEU A 75 3.27 11.60 -5.69
N MET A 76 4.45 11.06 -6.00
CA MET A 76 5.70 11.54 -5.42
C MET A 76 6.87 11.42 -6.40
N ARG A 77 7.76 12.42 -6.40
CA ARG A 77 8.99 12.44 -7.17
C ARG A 77 10.17 12.66 -6.25
N PHE A 78 11.07 11.68 -6.23
CA PHE A 78 12.30 11.74 -5.47
C PHE A 78 13.43 12.33 -6.33
N HIS A 79 14.09 13.34 -5.82
CA HIS A 79 15.21 14.01 -6.49
C HIS A 79 16.55 13.58 -5.88
N PRO A 80 17.64 13.53 -6.68
CA PRO A 80 18.98 13.15 -6.19
C PRO A 80 19.55 14.08 -5.11
N ASN A 81 19.00 15.28 -4.94
CA ASN A 81 19.37 16.23 -3.91
C ASN A 81 18.59 16.05 -2.59
N HIS A 82 18.00 14.87 -2.37
CA HIS A 82 17.16 14.53 -1.22
C HIS A 82 15.87 15.36 -1.08
N GLN A 83 15.44 16.06 -2.11
CA GLN A 83 14.09 16.64 -2.14
C GLN A 83 13.08 15.63 -2.66
N VAL A 84 11.85 15.68 -2.14
CA VAL A 84 10.70 14.94 -2.65
C VAL A 84 9.54 15.90 -2.85
N ASP A 85 8.95 15.86 -4.04
CA ASP A 85 7.69 16.52 -4.32
C ASP A 85 6.57 15.50 -4.10
N VAL A 86 5.57 15.87 -3.32
CA VAL A 86 4.41 15.01 -3.01
C VAL A 86 3.14 15.75 -3.40
N ALA A 87 2.21 15.05 -4.04
CA ALA A 87 0.94 15.62 -4.46
C ALA A 87 -0.23 14.66 -4.24
N MET A 88 -1.40 15.19 -3.93
CA MET A 88 -2.64 14.45 -3.88
C MET A 88 -3.86 15.34 -4.19
N ASN A 89 -4.97 14.70 -4.51
CA ASN A 89 -6.28 15.33 -4.70
C ASN A 89 -7.34 14.33 -4.22
N ASN A 90 -7.80 14.48 -2.98
CA ASN A 90 -8.77 13.59 -2.33
C ASN A 90 -9.50 14.32 -1.20
N LEU A 91 -10.27 13.59 -0.41
CA LEU A 91 -11.02 14.17 0.73
C LEU A 91 -10.11 14.91 1.73
N LEU A 92 -8.88 14.46 1.95
CA LEU A 92 -7.93 15.11 2.87
C LEU A 92 -7.47 16.49 2.38
N THR A 93 -7.61 16.74 1.08
CA THR A 93 -7.32 18.04 0.45
C THR A 93 -8.59 18.77 0.03
N ASN A 94 -9.76 18.40 0.58
CA ASN A 94 -11.06 18.92 0.17
C ASN A 94 -11.34 18.76 -1.34
N ASN A 95 -10.86 17.68 -1.93
CA ASN A 95 -10.93 17.37 -3.37
C ASN A 95 -10.33 18.47 -4.26
N VAL A 96 -9.28 19.12 -3.77
CA VAL A 96 -8.47 20.09 -4.52
C VAL A 96 -7.05 19.55 -4.62
N TYR A 97 -6.42 19.75 -5.78
CA TYR A 97 -5.01 19.44 -5.96
C TYR A 97 -4.15 20.19 -4.95
N GLN A 98 -3.32 19.49 -4.22
CA GLN A 98 -2.32 20.06 -3.33
C GLN A 98 -0.98 19.36 -3.57
N SER A 99 0.09 20.14 -3.51
CA SER A 99 1.46 19.62 -3.59
C SER A 99 2.36 20.35 -2.60
N ASP A 100 3.35 19.63 -2.10
CA ASP A 100 4.38 20.19 -1.22
C ASP A 100 5.71 19.47 -1.45
N SER A 101 6.81 20.15 -1.11
CA SER A 101 8.15 19.62 -1.24
C SER A 101 8.84 19.56 0.13
N SER A 102 9.47 18.43 0.40
CA SER A 102 10.17 18.19 1.67
C SER A 102 11.47 17.44 1.44
N VAL A 103 12.17 17.09 2.53
CA VAL A 103 13.40 16.29 2.49
C VAL A 103 13.07 14.83 2.76
N TRP A 104 13.69 13.93 1.99
CA TRP A 104 13.63 12.50 2.18
C TRP A 104 15.03 11.89 2.28
N ASP A 105 15.11 10.72 2.91
CA ASP A 105 16.31 9.89 2.89
C ASP A 105 15.95 8.40 2.97
N VAL A 106 16.90 7.53 2.61
CA VAL A 106 16.85 6.10 2.96
C VAL A 106 17.80 5.86 4.11
N ILE A 107 17.26 5.84 5.30
CA ILE A 107 18.04 5.63 6.53
C ILE A 107 18.26 4.14 6.80
N THR A 108 19.34 3.83 7.52
CA THR A 108 19.66 2.48 7.98
C THR A 108 19.17 2.31 9.41
N ASP A 109 18.07 1.59 9.59
CA ASP A 109 17.52 1.23 10.89
C ASP A 109 17.40 -0.31 10.96
N ASP A 110 16.23 -0.90 11.19
CA ASP A 110 15.99 -2.34 11.08
C ASP A 110 15.95 -2.84 9.62
N GLY A 111 16.76 -2.23 8.75
CA GLY A 111 16.81 -2.39 7.30
C GLY A 111 16.83 -1.01 6.60
N PRO A 112 16.71 -0.97 5.28
CA PRO A 112 16.58 0.28 4.54
C PRO A 112 15.16 0.85 4.74
N VAL A 113 15.08 2.06 5.28
CA VAL A 113 13.82 2.76 5.60
C VAL A 113 13.77 4.07 4.83
N LEU A 114 12.78 4.23 3.96
CA LEU A 114 12.42 5.52 3.38
C LEU A 114 11.81 6.39 4.47
N SER A 115 12.42 7.54 4.73
CA SER A 115 11.97 8.53 5.71
C SER A 115 11.64 9.86 5.03
N PHE A 116 10.56 10.51 5.47
CA PHE A 116 10.25 11.89 5.14
C PHE A 116 10.72 12.76 6.31
N ASP A 117 11.95 13.27 6.21
CA ASP A 117 12.71 13.86 7.32
C ASP A 117 12.19 15.23 7.76
N THR A 118 11.52 15.95 6.86
CA THR A 118 10.93 17.25 7.19
C THR A 118 9.42 17.21 6.93
N HIS A 119 8.70 18.08 7.63
CA HIS A 119 7.25 18.18 7.47
C HIS A 119 6.87 18.42 6.01
N ASN A 120 5.94 17.60 5.51
CA ASN A 120 5.31 17.73 4.20
C ASN A 120 3.80 17.83 4.42
N SER A 121 3.22 18.95 4.02
CA SER A 121 1.79 19.25 4.28
C SER A 121 0.81 18.32 3.56
N VAL A 122 1.30 17.53 2.59
CA VAL A 122 0.53 16.49 1.89
C VAL A 122 0.70 15.15 2.58
N MET A 123 1.94 14.69 2.74
CA MET A 123 2.21 13.36 3.29
C MET A 123 1.83 13.25 4.76
N HIS A 124 2.10 14.27 5.56
CA HIS A 124 1.83 14.24 7.00
C HIS A 124 0.35 14.40 7.36
N LYS A 125 -0.54 14.76 6.41
CA LYS A 125 -1.99 14.74 6.64
C LYS A 125 -2.51 13.38 7.13
N PHE A 126 -1.87 12.30 6.72
CA PHE A 126 -2.25 10.95 7.14
C PHE A 126 -1.88 10.64 8.59
N SER A 127 -0.96 11.39 9.19
CA SER A 127 -0.48 11.22 10.57
C SER A 127 -0.74 12.41 11.47
N ASP A 128 -1.27 13.52 10.94
CA ASP A 128 -1.59 14.73 11.71
C ASP A 128 -2.87 14.51 12.54
N PRO A 129 -2.79 14.57 13.87
CA PRO A 129 -3.95 14.37 14.74
C PRO A 129 -5.00 15.47 14.66
N ASP A 130 -4.61 16.68 14.22
CA ASP A 130 -5.48 17.85 14.16
C ASP A 130 -6.19 17.98 12.79
N ASP A 131 -5.71 17.29 11.76
CA ASP A 131 -6.24 17.36 10.40
C ASP A 131 -6.99 16.07 10.01
N VAL A 132 -7.73 15.50 10.95
CA VAL A 132 -8.61 14.36 10.67
C VAL A 132 -9.84 14.89 9.95
N PRO A 133 -10.02 14.60 8.65
CA PRO A 133 -11.27 14.94 8.00
C PRO A 133 -12.38 14.17 8.70
N GLN A 134 -13.49 14.85 8.95
CA GLN A 134 -14.68 14.18 9.43
C GLN A 134 -15.17 13.24 8.32
N THR A 135 -14.72 12.01 8.37
CA THR A 135 -15.11 10.94 7.43
C THR A 135 -16.55 10.46 7.67
N GLY A 136 -17.46 11.33 8.10
CA GLY A 136 -18.87 11.01 8.36
C GLY A 136 -19.12 10.07 9.55
N THR A 137 -18.06 9.48 10.11
CA THR A 137 -18.12 8.55 11.25
C THR A 137 -17.53 9.19 12.51
N SER A 138 -18.01 10.36 12.85
CA SER A 138 -17.56 11.19 13.99
C SER A 138 -17.68 10.53 15.38
N ASN A 139 -17.95 9.24 15.45
CA ASN A 139 -18.00 8.42 16.67
C ASN A 139 -17.46 7.00 16.40
N ASP A 140 -16.54 6.82 15.46
CA ASP A 140 -15.92 5.53 15.30
C ASP A 140 -15.06 5.25 16.54
N ALA A 141 -15.35 4.15 17.23
CA ALA A 141 -14.56 3.66 18.37
C ALA A 141 -13.08 3.36 17.97
N ASN A 142 -12.76 3.45 16.70
CA ASN A 142 -11.42 3.33 16.14
C ASN A 142 -10.72 4.68 15.90
N ASP A 143 -11.39 5.80 16.17
CA ASP A 143 -10.78 7.12 16.10
C ASP A 143 -9.86 7.31 17.33
N GLU A 144 -8.58 7.01 17.10
CA GLU A 144 -7.55 7.13 18.13
C GLU A 144 -7.08 8.57 18.20
N THR A 145 -7.53 9.27 19.23
CA THR A 145 -7.10 10.65 19.51
C THR A 145 -5.57 10.77 19.45
N GLY A 146 -5.06 11.71 18.65
CA GLY A 146 -3.64 12.00 18.56
C GLY A 146 -2.86 11.15 17.55
N THR A 147 -3.53 10.42 16.64
CA THR A 147 -2.87 9.54 15.68
C THR A 147 -3.14 9.85 14.20
N GLY A 148 -3.98 10.87 13.93
CA GLY A 148 -4.46 11.12 12.57
C GLY A 148 -5.25 9.93 12.02
N ILE A 149 -5.27 9.76 10.71
CA ILE A 149 -5.98 8.65 10.08
C ILE A 149 -5.14 7.36 9.97
N GLY A 150 -4.02 7.27 10.69
CA GLY A 150 -3.21 6.07 10.76
C GLY A 150 -2.25 5.87 9.61
N GLY A 151 -1.76 6.95 9.01
CA GLY A 151 -0.66 6.90 8.05
C GLY A 151 0.71 6.81 8.71
N ASP A 152 1.69 6.36 7.96
CA ASP A 152 3.11 6.35 8.30
C ASP A 152 3.85 7.46 7.51
N PHE A 153 4.96 7.91 8.01
CA PHE A 153 5.93 8.78 7.31
C PHE A 153 7.32 8.13 7.23
N GLU A 154 7.46 6.93 7.78
CA GLU A 154 8.62 6.06 7.63
C GLU A 154 8.17 4.70 7.09
N TYR A 155 8.88 4.20 6.08
CA TYR A 155 8.51 2.99 5.36
C TYR A 155 9.72 2.09 5.17
N ILE A 156 9.64 0.86 5.65
CA ILE A 156 10.60 -0.20 5.34
C ILE A 156 10.47 -0.54 3.87
N ILE A 157 11.56 -0.53 3.12
CA ILE A 157 11.58 -0.97 1.73
C ILE A 157 11.66 -2.50 1.73
N VAL A 158 10.58 -3.15 1.29
CA VAL A 158 10.44 -4.62 1.35
C VAL A 158 10.92 -5.26 0.06
N ASP A 159 10.58 -4.65 -1.06
CA ASP A 159 10.95 -5.13 -2.37
C ASP A 159 11.06 -3.97 -3.36
N ALA A 160 12.07 -4.04 -4.21
CA ALA A 160 12.30 -3.09 -5.28
C ALA A 160 13.17 -3.78 -6.34
N PRO A 161 12.61 -4.20 -7.48
CA PRO A 161 13.36 -4.88 -8.53
C PRO A 161 14.40 -3.98 -9.18
N GLU A 162 15.37 -4.58 -9.84
CA GLU A 162 16.50 -3.88 -10.44
C GLU A 162 16.10 -2.87 -11.52
N ASP A 163 15.04 -3.17 -12.26
CA ASP A 163 14.48 -2.31 -13.30
C ASP A 163 13.61 -1.18 -12.74
N ALA A 164 13.46 -1.08 -11.43
CA ALA A 164 12.58 -0.14 -10.75
C ALA A 164 11.15 -0.10 -11.33
N SER A 165 10.63 -1.26 -11.74
CA SER A 165 9.27 -1.40 -12.28
C SER A 165 8.18 -1.22 -11.22
N TYR A 166 8.53 -1.41 -9.95
CA TYR A 166 7.73 -1.07 -8.78
C TYR A 166 8.60 -0.95 -7.53
N MET A 167 8.02 -0.46 -6.44
CA MET A 167 8.59 -0.60 -5.10
C MET A 167 7.50 -0.97 -4.11
N MET A 168 7.78 -1.96 -3.25
CA MET A 168 6.90 -2.36 -2.17
C MET A 168 7.43 -1.81 -0.85
N LEU A 169 6.63 -0.98 -0.22
CA LEU A 169 6.92 -0.36 1.06
C LEU A 169 6.02 -0.94 2.15
N LYS A 170 6.54 -1.01 3.36
CA LYS A 170 5.77 -1.38 4.55
C LYS A 170 5.87 -0.27 5.58
N GLY A 171 4.75 0.28 5.99
CA GLY A 171 4.70 1.29 7.04
C GLY A 171 5.37 0.80 8.33
N LYS A 172 6.28 1.57 8.87
CA LYS A 172 7.11 1.15 10.01
C LYS A 172 6.28 1.02 11.29
N LYS A 173 5.35 1.94 11.52
CA LYS A 173 4.49 1.97 12.70
C LYS A 173 3.22 1.12 12.53
N ARG A 174 2.56 1.23 11.39
CA ARG A 174 1.26 0.60 11.14
C ARG A 174 1.38 -0.77 10.45
N GLY A 175 2.46 -1.00 9.71
CA GLY A 175 2.78 -2.29 9.11
C GLY A 175 1.99 -2.61 7.85
N THR A 176 1.27 -1.66 7.26
CA THR A 176 0.57 -1.84 5.99
C THR A 176 1.52 -1.82 4.81
N TYR A 177 1.22 -2.63 3.81
CA TYR A 177 1.96 -2.66 2.56
C TYR A 177 1.39 -1.63 1.59
N ASN A 178 2.29 -0.86 0.97
CA ASN A 178 1.98 0.22 0.04
C ASN A 178 2.82 0.00 -1.22
N LEU A 179 2.18 0.05 -2.39
CA LEU A 179 2.85 -0.17 -3.67
C LEU A 179 3.09 1.17 -4.37
N LEU A 180 4.32 1.35 -4.85
CA LEU A 180 4.69 2.43 -5.76
C LEU A 180 4.80 1.86 -7.17
N THR A 181 4.13 2.49 -8.12
CA THR A 181 4.27 2.21 -9.56
C THR A 181 4.78 3.45 -10.30
N PRO A 182 5.66 3.31 -11.30
CA PRO A 182 6.19 4.45 -12.04
C PRO A 182 5.10 5.25 -12.75
N ILE A 183 5.29 6.57 -12.82
CA ILE A 183 4.48 7.47 -13.64
C ILE A 183 5.24 7.74 -14.93
N GLU A 184 4.55 7.65 -16.08
CA GLU A 184 5.15 7.88 -17.38
C GLU A 184 5.72 9.30 -17.52
N VAL A 185 6.83 9.41 -18.24
CA VAL A 185 7.52 10.67 -18.46
C VAL A 185 6.61 11.68 -19.17
N GLY A 186 6.57 12.89 -18.64
CA GLY A 186 5.80 14.00 -19.21
C GLY A 186 4.33 14.06 -18.77
N VAL A 187 3.89 13.13 -17.91
CA VAL A 187 2.56 13.20 -17.30
C VAL A 187 2.53 14.28 -16.22
N ASP A 188 1.56 15.18 -16.31
CA ASP A 188 1.30 16.21 -15.31
C ASP A 188 0.53 15.60 -14.11
N TYR A 189 0.95 15.91 -12.90
CA TYR A 189 0.38 15.33 -11.67
C TYR A 189 -1.06 15.76 -11.41
N GLU A 190 -1.39 17.02 -11.66
CA GLU A 190 -2.74 17.52 -11.46
C GLU A 190 -3.71 16.87 -12.47
N SER A 191 -3.29 16.76 -13.72
CA SER A 191 -4.04 16.06 -14.76
C SER A 191 -4.22 14.57 -14.43
N TYR A 192 -3.17 13.88 -13.99
CA TYR A 192 -3.24 12.48 -13.60
C TYR A 192 -4.27 12.24 -12.49
N LEU A 193 -4.19 13.02 -11.41
CA LEU A 193 -5.11 12.92 -10.27
C LEU A 193 -6.54 13.27 -10.67
N SER A 194 -6.73 14.29 -11.52
CA SER A 194 -8.03 14.68 -12.02
C SER A 194 -8.68 13.58 -12.87
N GLU A 195 -7.91 12.94 -13.75
CA GLU A 195 -8.39 11.83 -14.57
C GLU A 195 -8.79 10.62 -13.72
N VAL A 196 -7.97 10.25 -12.73
CA VAL A 196 -8.30 9.15 -11.80
C VAL A 196 -9.54 9.47 -10.99
N ASN A 197 -9.67 10.68 -10.45
CA ASN A 197 -10.85 11.09 -9.68
C ASN A 197 -12.11 11.14 -10.55
N GLY A 198 -12.00 11.63 -11.79
CA GLY A 198 -13.09 11.61 -12.75
C GLY A 198 -13.56 10.19 -13.08
N PHE A 199 -12.60 9.28 -13.28
CA PHE A 199 -12.88 7.86 -13.48
C PHE A 199 -13.56 7.22 -12.26
N MET A 200 -13.05 7.50 -11.04
CA MET A 200 -13.67 7.04 -9.79
C MET A 200 -15.11 7.54 -9.66
N ALA A 201 -15.36 8.82 -9.90
CA ALA A 201 -16.69 9.41 -9.83
C ALA A 201 -17.65 8.82 -10.87
N ASP A 202 -17.16 8.47 -12.06
CA ASP A 202 -17.96 7.82 -13.11
C ASP A 202 -18.30 6.36 -12.75
N LYS A 203 -17.36 5.61 -12.20
CA LYS A 203 -17.51 4.17 -11.97
C LYS A 203 -18.05 3.81 -10.58
N PHE A 204 -17.72 4.58 -9.55
CA PHE A 204 -18.04 4.30 -8.16
C PHE A 204 -18.79 5.45 -7.48
N SER A 205 -19.81 5.97 -8.17
CA SER A 205 -20.66 7.04 -7.63
C SER A 205 -21.65 6.48 -6.60
N SER A 206 -21.88 7.23 -5.51
CA SER A 206 -22.94 6.98 -4.53
C SER A 206 -24.35 6.97 -5.15
N SER A 207 -24.48 7.43 -6.39
CA SER A 207 -25.72 7.33 -7.17
C SER A 207 -26.07 5.90 -7.61
N TYR A 208 -25.17 4.95 -7.41
CA TYR A 208 -25.35 3.52 -7.73
C TYR A 208 -25.45 2.67 -6.46
N PRO A 209 -26.59 2.71 -5.75
CA PRO A 209 -26.74 2.16 -4.40
C PRO A 209 -26.60 0.64 -4.31
N ASN A 210 -26.60 -0.06 -5.46
CA ASN A 210 -26.46 -1.53 -5.48
C ASN A 210 -25.00 -1.99 -5.68
N GLY A 211 -24.04 -1.06 -5.78
CA GLY A 211 -22.62 -1.37 -5.94
C GLY A 211 -22.30 -2.15 -7.24
N ALA A 212 -21.17 -2.82 -7.22
CA ALA A 212 -20.69 -3.70 -8.28
C ALA A 212 -20.82 -5.18 -7.90
N LEU A 213 -20.60 -6.05 -8.88
CA LEU A 213 -20.39 -7.48 -8.67
C LEU A 213 -18.90 -7.79 -8.80
N LEU A 214 -18.36 -8.47 -7.80
CA LEU A 214 -17.02 -9.05 -7.84
C LEU A 214 -17.13 -10.54 -8.13
N ILE A 215 -16.52 -10.97 -9.22
CA ILE A 215 -16.49 -12.36 -9.69
C ILE A 215 -15.09 -12.90 -9.43
N LEU A 216 -14.98 -13.98 -8.69
CA LEU A 216 -13.72 -14.67 -8.37
C LEU A 216 -13.89 -16.16 -8.68
N GLY A 217 -13.40 -16.58 -9.84
CA GLY A 217 -13.66 -17.91 -10.36
C GLY A 217 -15.17 -18.18 -10.48
N ASP A 218 -15.65 -19.22 -9.81
CA ASP A 218 -17.08 -19.58 -9.79
C ASP A 218 -17.92 -18.83 -8.74
N SER A 219 -17.28 -17.98 -7.94
CA SER A 219 -17.95 -17.25 -6.85
C SER A 219 -18.29 -15.83 -7.26
N ILE A 220 -19.45 -15.34 -6.82
CA ILE A 220 -19.90 -13.97 -7.07
C ILE A 220 -20.24 -13.31 -5.74
N PHE A 221 -19.76 -12.07 -5.57
CA PHE A 221 -19.94 -11.26 -4.37
C PHE A 221 -20.50 -9.89 -4.75
N HIS A 222 -21.17 -9.24 -3.81
CA HIS A 222 -21.36 -7.80 -3.87
C HIS A 222 -20.05 -7.07 -3.57
N PHE A 223 -19.80 -6.00 -4.31
CA PHE A 223 -18.72 -5.08 -4.05
C PHE A 223 -19.27 -3.66 -3.97
N ASP A 224 -19.24 -3.08 -2.80
CA ASP A 224 -19.56 -1.68 -2.56
C ASP A 224 -18.27 -0.88 -2.48
N GLY A 225 -17.93 -0.20 -3.57
CA GLY A 225 -16.75 0.66 -3.69
C GLY A 225 -17.09 2.15 -3.68
N ALA A 226 -18.38 2.49 -3.65
CA ALA A 226 -18.87 3.86 -3.80
C ALA A 226 -19.25 4.55 -2.49
N SER A 227 -19.18 3.83 -1.38
CA SER A 227 -19.60 4.35 -0.09
C SER A 227 -18.64 5.43 0.44
N ASP A 228 -19.17 6.31 1.29
CA ASP A 228 -18.37 7.31 2.02
C ASP A 228 -17.49 6.68 3.12
N GLY A 229 -17.28 5.38 3.08
CA GLY A 229 -16.56 4.59 4.06
C GLY A 229 -15.54 3.65 3.44
N VAL A 230 -15.23 2.57 4.17
CA VAL A 230 -14.32 1.53 3.69
C VAL A 230 -15.04 0.66 2.68
N PRO A 231 -14.47 0.42 1.47
CA PRO A 231 -15.02 -0.50 0.50
C PRO A 231 -15.27 -1.88 1.08
N SER A 232 -16.41 -2.48 0.79
CA SER A 232 -16.83 -3.74 1.38
C SER A 232 -17.19 -4.79 0.32
N ILE A 233 -16.88 -6.06 0.64
CA ILE A 233 -17.20 -7.24 -0.15
C ILE A 233 -18.05 -8.16 0.74
N TYR A 234 -19.21 -8.58 0.26
CA TYR A 234 -20.12 -9.44 1.00
C TYR A 234 -20.87 -10.41 0.08
N GLY A 235 -21.40 -11.49 0.64
CA GLY A 235 -22.16 -12.49 -0.12
C GLY A 235 -23.41 -11.93 -0.76
N LEU A 236 -24.00 -12.70 -1.68
CA LEU A 236 -25.22 -12.32 -2.40
C LEU A 236 -26.49 -12.46 -1.55
N ASP A 237 -26.46 -13.27 -0.51
CA ASP A 237 -27.60 -13.50 0.38
C ASP A 237 -27.70 -12.40 1.44
N ALA A 238 -28.92 -11.96 1.75
CA ALA A 238 -29.17 -10.89 2.70
C ALA A 238 -28.62 -11.18 4.11
N ASP A 239 -28.53 -12.46 4.49
CA ASP A 239 -27.98 -12.90 5.78
C ASP A 239 -26.46 -12.79 5.84
N GLU A 240 -25.77 -12.66 4.71
CA GLU A 240 -24.31 -12.53 4.63
C GLU A 240 -23.80 -11.08 4.70
N VAL A 241 -24.68 -10.09 4.66
CA VAL A 241 -24.30 -8.66 4.82
C VAL A 241 -23.58 -8.43 6.16
N THR A 242 -23.88 -9.22 7.19
CA THR A 242 -23.21 -9.17 8.50
C THR A 242 -21.77 -9.71 8.47
N SER A 243 -21.37 -10.41 7.40
CA SER A 243 -20.02 -10.94 7.20
C SER A 243 -19.19 -10.14 6.20
N ALA A 244 -19.56 -8.88 5.95
CA ALA A 244 -18.85 -7.99 5.05
C ALA A 244 -17.34 -7.93 5.38
N ARG A 245 -16.51 -8.08 4.37
CA ARG A 245 -15.07 -7.91 4.45
C ARG A 245 -14.71 -6.54 3.91
N PHE A 246 -14.08 -5.74 4.76
CA PHE A 246 -13.59 -4.42 4.36
C PHE A 246 -12.23 -4.56 3.67
N ASN A 247 -12.15 -4.11 2.43
CA ASN A 247 -10.92 -4.17 1.65
C ASN A 247 -10.76 -2.88 0.83
N PRO A 248 -9.99 -1.91 1.30
CA PRO A 248 -9.72 -0.67 0.58
C PRO A 248 -9.05 -0.96 -0.76
N PHE A 249 -9.27 -0.07 -1.72
CA PHE A 249 -8.60 -0.12 -3.01
C PHE A 249 -8.13 1.26 -3.46
N VAL A 250 -7.21 1.27 -4.41
CA VAL A 250 -6.75 2.48 -5.10
C VAL A 250 -6.86 2.25 -6.60
N ILE A 251 -7.34 3.27 -7.31
CA ILE A 251 -7.25 3.34 -8.77
C ILE A 251 -5.96 4.05 -9.15
N THR A 252 -5.22 3.46 -10.06
CA THR A 252 -4.03 4.06 -10.70
C THR A 252 -4.21 4.07 -12.21
N LYS A 253 -3.39 4.87 -12.89
CA LYS A 253 -3.36 4.94 -14.35
C LYS A 253 -1.95 4.59 -14.83
N ARG A 254 -1.85 3.74 -15.86
CA ARG A 254 -0.60 3.42 -16.57
C ARG A 254 -0.86 3.58 -18.06
N GLY A 255 -0.23 4.55 -18.68
CA GLY A 255 -0.61 5.00 -20.03
C GLY A 255 -2.06 5.48 -20.07
N ASN A 256 -2.88 4.85 -20.89
CA ASN A 256 -4.31 5.13 -20.98
C ASN A 256 -5.19 4.14 -20.19
N ASP A 257 -4.59 3.17 -19.54
CA ASP A 257 -5.29 2.11 -18.84
C ASP A 257 -5.45 2.43 -17.36
N PHE A 258 -6.65 2.17 -16.82
CA PHE A 258 -6.93 2.27 -15.39
C PHE A 258 -6.83 0.90 -14.72
N TYR A 259 -6.27 0.89 -13.49
CA TYR A 259 -6.09 -0.29 -12.68
C TYR A 259 -6.67 -0.06 -11.30
N LEU A 260 -7.46 -1.02 -10.81
CA LEU A 260 -7.94 -1.08 -9.45
C LEU A 260 -7.11 -2.11 -8.70
N ARG A 261 -6.51 -1.73 -7.58
CA ARG A 261 -5.78 -2.66 -6.72
C ARG A 261 -6.32 -2.61 -5.31
N PHE A 262 -6.71 -3.78 -4.78
CA PHE A 262 -7.09 -3.93 -3.38
C PHE A 262 -5.86 -3.93 -2.46
N ARG A 263 -6.05 -3.48 -1.21
CA ARG A 263 -5.03 -3.59 -0.17
C ARG A 263 -4.65 -5.04 0.08
N ASP A 264 -5.64 -5.88 0.30
CA ASP A 264 -5.46 -7.28 0.61
C ASP A 264 -5.81 -8.12 -0.62
N ALA A 265 -4.98 -9.12 -0.92
CA ALA A 265 -5.26 -10.05 -2.01
C ALA A 265 -6.54 -10.84 -1.74
N LEU A 266 -7.34 -11.01 -2.77
CA LEU A 266 -8.58 -11.77 -2.74
C LEU A 266 -8.26 -13.24 -3.05
N THR A 267 -8.77 -14.15 -2.23
CA THR A 267 -8.62 -15.60 -2.46
C THR A 267 -9.56 -16.05 -3.57
N VAL A 268 -9.03 -16.79 -4.54
CA VAL A 268 -9.77 -17.37 -5.67
C VAL A 268 -9.62 -18.88 -5.60
N GLY A 269 -10.70 -19.59 -5.21
CA GLY A 269 -10.63 -21.03 -4.98
C GLY A 269 -9.64 -21.40 -3.86
N ALA A 270 -8.91 -22.52 -4.04
CA ALA A 270 -8.01 -23.04 -3.00
C ALA A 270 -6.58 -22.50 -3.10
N ASP A 271 -6.08 -22.20 -4.30
CA ASP A 271 -4.65 -22.06 -4.56
C ASP A 271 -4.26 -20.78 -5.31
N SER A 272 -5.18 -19.87 -5.58
CA SER A 272 -4.88 -18.64 -6.31
C SER A 272 -5.39 -17.39 -5.60
N THR A 273 -4.82 -16.25 -5.97
CA THR A 273 -5.21 -14.95 -5.45
C THR A 273 -5.28 -13.94 -6.59
N GLU A 274 -6.20 -12.98 -6.46
CA GLU A 274 -6.27 -11.81 -7.32
C GLU A 274 -6.23 -10.54 -6.46
N GLN A 275 -5.50 -9.54 -6.91
CA GLN A 275 -5.38 -8.29 -6.15
C GLN A 275 -5.53 -7.06 -7.03
N GLU A 276 -5.16 -7.15 -8.30
CA GLU A 276 -5.19 -6.05 -9.24
C GLU A 276 -6.08 -6.38 -10.42
N PHE A 277 -6.86 -5.40 -10.84
CA PHE A 277 -7.81 -5.53 -11.95
C PHE A 277 -7.57 -4.39 -12.94
N LYS A 278 -7.51 -4.72 -14.23
CA LYS A 278 -7.38 -3.78 -15.32
C LYS A 278 -8.76 -3.47 -15.92
N TYR A 279 -9.06 -2.19 -16.14
CA TYR A 279 -10.29 -1.77 -16.78
C TYR A 279 -10.23 -1.98 -18.30
N ASP A 280 -11.29 -2.57 -18.83
CA ASP A 280 -11.56 -2.68 -20.25
C ASP A 280 -12.72 -1.72 -20.63
N SER A 281 -12.41 -0.70 -21.42
CA SER A 281 -13.38 0.32 -21.80
C SER A 281 -14.42 -0.15 -22.82
N ILE A 282 -14.17 -1.25 -23.53
CA ILE A 282 -15.11 -1.82 -24.50
C ILE A 282 -16.15 -2.68 -23.77
N ALA A 283 -15.69 -3.53 -22.86
CA ALA A 283 -16.56 -4.37 -22.05
C ALA A 283 -17.20 -3.60 -20.89
N ASP A 284 -16.64 -2.44 -20.53
CA ASP A 284 -17.00 -1.62 -19.38
C ASP A 284 -16.95 -2.43 -18.06
N LYS A 285 -15.82 -3.11 -17.88
CA LYS A 285 -15.54 -4.00 -16.76
C LYS A 285 -14.07 -3.95 -16.37
N PHE A 286 -13.80 -4.30 -15.13
CA PHE A 286 -12.45 -4.64 -14.71
C PHE A 286 -12.23 -6.15 -14.82
N TYR A 287 -11.09 -6.56 -15.33
CA TYR A 287 -10.63 -7.94 -15.39
C TYR A 287 -9.39 -8.15 -14.53
N GLY A 288 -9.31 -9.27 -13.84
CA GLY A 288 -8.14 -9.63 -13.04
C GLY A 288 -6.88 -9.66 -13.90
N VAL A 289 -5.80 -9.12 -13.36
CA VAL A 289 -4.50 -9.08 -14.05
C VAL A 289 -3.86 -10.47 -14.11
N ASN A 290 -4.04 -11.27 -13.05
CA ASN A 290 -3.52 -12.64 -13.00
C ASN A 290 -4.42 -13.61 -13.78
N ASP A 291 -5.75 -13.42 -13.69
CA ASP A 291 -6.72 -14.28 -14.36
C ASP A 291 -7.95 -13.45 -14.78
N THR A 292 -8.17 -13.36 -16.08
CA THR A 292 -9.27 -12.60 -16.69
C THR A 292 -10.66 -13.21 -16.47
N THR A 293 -10.77 -14.39 -15.88
CA THR A 293 -12.04 -14.94 -15.39
C THR A 293 -12.54 -14.23 -14.12
N ASN A 294 -11.63 -13.58 -13.37
CA ASN A 294 -11.95 -12.70 -12.28
C ASN A 294 -12.36 -11.33 -12.83
N ALA A 295 -13.43 -10.75 -12.32
CA ALA A 295 -13.93 -9.48 -12.86
C ALA A 295 -14.69 -8.63 -11.82
N ILE A 296 -14.73 -7.32 -12.05
CA ILE A 296 -15.63 -6.39 -11.38
C ILE A 296 -16.54 -5.78 -12.45
N ALA A 297 -17.85 -5.92 -12.29
CA ALA A 297 -18.82 -5.54 -13.30
C ALA A 297 -20.12 -4.99 -12.68
N GLY A 298 -20.91 -4.28 -13.46
CA GLY A 298 -22.26 -3.86 -13.06
C GLY A 298 -22.36 -2.66 -12.14
N TYR A 299 -21.25 -2.03 -11.77
CA TYR A 299 -21.16 -0.98 -10.75
C TYR A 299 -21.90 0.33 -11.08
N TYR A 300 -22.32 0.54 -12.31
CA TYR A 300 -23.12 1.71 -12.74
C TYR A 300 -24.49 1.36 -13.31
N LYS A 301 -24.88 0.09 -13.28
CA LYS A 301 -26.19 -0.40 -13.79
C LYS A 301 -27.04 -0.91 -12.65
N ALA A 302 -27.38 -0.04 -11.72
CA ALA A 302 -28.08 -0.35 -10.48
C ALA A 302 -29.34 -1.26 -10.67
N ARG A 303 -30.18 -0.95 -11.68
CA ARG A 303 -31.38 -1.76 -11.98
C ARG A 303 -31.07 -3.20 -12.40
N PHE A 304 -29.85 -3.43 -12.86
CA PHE A 304 -29.42 -4.73 -13.35
C PHE A 304 -29.18 -5.72 -12.21
N VAL A 305 -28.73 -5.21 -11.09
CA VAL A 305 -28.44 -6.01 -9.91
C VAL A 305 -29.71 -6.37 -9.15
N GLY A 306 -30.62 -5.40 -8.95
CA GLY A 306 -31.82 -5.60 -8.13
C GLY A 306 -32.83 -6.59 -8.69
N GLU A 307 -33.11 -6.56 -10.00
CA GLU A 307 -34.14 -7.41 -10.60
C GLU A 307 -33.69 -8.88 -10.76
N GLN A 308 -32.40 -9.14 -10.98
CA GLN A 308 -31.93 -10.51 -11.23
C GLN A 308 -31.56 -11.26 -9.96
N MET A 309 -31.14 -10.57 -8.91
CA MET A 309 -30.88 -11.21 -7.61
C MET A 309 -32.15 -11.73 -6.94
N ASN A 310 -33.25 -10.98 -7.02
CA ASN A 310 -34.54 -11.40 -6.45
C ASN A 310 -35.13 -12.65 -7.09
N ASN A 311 -34.65 -13.05 -8.26
CA ASN A 311 -35.16 -14.19 -9.01
C ASN A 311 -34.22 -15.40 -9.01
N GLY A 312 -33.11 -15.37 -8.29
CA GLY A 312 -32.17 -16.49 -8.21
C GLY A 312 -31.51 -16.88 -9.53
N HIS A 313 -31.56 -16.01 -10.55
CA HIS A 313 -30.96 -16.29 -11.85
C HIS A 313 -29.52 -15.81 -11.90
N ARG A 314 -28.63 -16.67 -12.39
CA ARG A 314 -27.24 -16.33 -12.68
C ARG A 314 -27.18 -15.27 -13.78
N PHE A 315 -26.37 -14.25 -13.57
CA PHE A 315 -26.06 -13.30 -14.61
C PHE A 315 -25.38 -13.99 -15.80
N GLN A 316 -25.88 -13.77 -17.00
CA GLN A 316 -25.08 -13.95 -18.19
C GLN A 316 -24.28 -12.67 -18.39
N LEU A 317 -22.99 -12.75 -18.07
CA LEU A 317 -22.03 -11.67 -18.27
C LEU A 317 -21.52 -11.65 -19.70
#